data_3c0bdf06e706ec09ba47ab8de873b105
#
_entry.id   3c0bdf06e706ec09ba47ab8de873b105
#
_cell.length_a   1.000
_cell.length_b   1.000
_cell.length_c   1.000
_cell.angle_alpha   90.00
_cell.angle_beta   90.00
_cell.angle_gamma   90.00
#
_symmetry.space_group_name_H-M   'P 1'
#
loop_
_entity.id
_entity.type
_entity.pdbx_description
1 polymer ?
#
loop_
_entity_poly.entity_id
_entity_poly.type
_entity_poly.pdbx_seq_one_letter_code
_entity_poly.pdbx_strand_id
1 'polypeptide(L)'
;MESTRRPRLTPAIAEVRRHVRTLLAEAGPVPGGALVLVGLSGGADSLALAAAAAFEAPRAGLRAGAVIVDHALQAGSAGVAAEAARQAQELGLEPVLVLRVTVDHGTDAGGPEASARTARYAAFAEALRETSASHILLGHTLDDQAETVLLGLARGSGPTSLQGMKPVSGPILRPLLGIRRARTRQFCVDAGLHPWQDPHNDDPRYTRVRVRQTALPALERELGPGVAEALARTAEQLREDSSALDDLARALSEQLSEPADHGIRLDAGRLESNPPAVRQRIIRFAVERAFGVSLERVHTLAVLRLVTDWHGQKPLDLPSVRVVRQDGWLIITVPGHAPSKGPSRSHGTPRH
;
A
#
# COMPACT_ATOMS: atom_id res chain seq x y z
N MET A 1 13.54 46.27 -1.75
CA MET A 1 13.78 44.96 -1.09
C MET A 1 12.59 44.64 -0.20
N GLU A 2 11.58 43.94 -0.72
CA GLU A 2 10.48 43.49 0.08
C GLU A 2 10.96 42.36 0.99
N SER A 3 10.89 42.62 2.28
CA SER A 3 11.20 41.62 3.32
C SER A 3 10.25 40.45 3.16
N THR A 4 10.76 39.32 2.69
CA THR A 4 10.02 38.05 2.67
C THR A 4 9.73 37.64 4.12
N ARG A 5 8.61 38.15 4.63
CA ARG A 5 8.11 37.82 5.97
C ARG A 5 7.83 36.31 6.00
N ARG A 6 8.61 35.57 6.79
CA ARG A 6 8.38 34.13 6.99
C ARG A 6 6.92 33.91 7.38
N PRO A 7 6.21 32.96 6.76
CA PRO A 7 4.83 32.67 7.12
C PRO A 7 4.72 32.42 8.63
N ARG A 8 3.70 32.98 9.27
CA ARG A 8 3.42 32.74 10.70
C ARG A 8 3.17 31.23 10.88
N LEU A 9 3.78 30.64 11.90
CA LEU A 9 3.51 29.24 12.23
C LEU A 9 2.06 29.14 12.75
N THR A 10 1.13 28.73 11.88
CA THR A 10 -0.26 28.49 12.22
C THR A 10 -0.45 27.04 12.68
N PRO A 11 -1.58 26.71 13.35
CA PRO A 11 -1.87 25.33 13.73
C PRO A 11 -1.85 24.35 12.54
N ALA A 12 -2.36 24.75 11.36
CA ALA A 12 -2.35 23.91 10.17
C ALA A 12 -0.94 23.65 9.66
N ILE A 13 -0.09 24.67 9.58
CA ILE A 13 1.31 24.55 9.19
C ILE A 13 2.09 23.67 10.19
N ALA A 14 1.89 23.89 11.48
CA ALA A 14 2.56 23.12 12.53
C ALA A 14 2.19 21.63 12.49
N GLU A 15 0.91 21.32 12.29
CA GLU A 15 0.39 19.96 12.24
C GLU A 15 0.96 19.20 11.04
N VAL A 16 0.86 19.73 9.82
CA VAL A 16 1.37 19.09 8.59
C VAL A 16 2.88 18.87 8.69
N ARG A 17 3.64 19.89 9.12
CA ARG A 17 5.09 19.75 9.31
C ARG A 17 5.46 18.69 10.32
N ARG A 18 4.75 18.61 11.46
CA ARG A 18 4.99 17.58 12.47
C ARG A 18 4.83 16.18 11.88
N HIS A 19 3.75 15.92 11.13
CA HIS A 19 3.52 14.62 10.50
C HIS A 19 4.60 14.25 9.48
N VAL A 20 5.03 15.20 8.65
CA VAL A 20 6.14 14.97 7.71
C VAL A 20 7.43 14.65 8.47
N ARG A 21 7.78 15.41 9.49
CA ARG A 21 8.99 15.19 10.30
C ARG A 21 8.97 13.84 11.01
N THR A 22 7.84 13.48 11.63
CA THR A 22 7.68 12.19 12.31
C THR A 22 7.88 11.02 11.35
N LEU A 23 7.20 11.03 10.21
CA LEU A 23 7.32 9.92 9.25
C LEU A 23 8.70 9.84 8.60
N LEU A 24 9.37 10.97 8.34
CA LEU A 24 10.75 10.96 7.85
C LEU A 24 11.73 10.35 8.86
N ALA A 25 11.50 10.56 10.16
CA ALA A 25 12.31 9.94 11.23
C ALA A 25 12.01 8.44 11.38
N GLU A 26 10.76 8.01 11.16
CA GLU A 26 10.33 6.60 11.27
C GLU A 26 10.69 5.76 10.04
N ALA A 27 10.93 6.37 8.88
CA ALA A 27 11.24 5.67 7.62
C ALA A 27 12.57 4.88 7.65
N GLY A 28 13.28 4.95 8.76
CA GLY A 28 14.55 4.25 8.99
C GLY A 28 15.79 5.10 8.67
N PRO A 29 16.97 4.60 8.98
CA PRO A 29 18.21 5.32 8.75
C PRO A 29 18.45 5.47 7.25
N VAL A 30 18.37 6.71 6.77
CA VAL A 30 18.73 7.07 5.39
C VAL A 30 20.09 7.75 5.45
N PRO A 31 21.02 7.47 4.51
CA PRO A 31 22.31 8.15 4.48
C PRO A 31 22.14 9.67 4.50
N GLY A 32 22.99 10.37 5.25
CA GLY A 32 22.97 11.83 5.28
C GLY A 32 23.11 12.41 3.86
N GLY A 33 22.28 13.41 3.53
CA GLY A 33 22.20 13.98 2.20
C GLY A 33 21.37 13.19 1.18
N ALA A 34 20.72 12.09 1.59
CA ALA A 34 19.83 11.35 0.70
C ALA A 34 18.66 12.22 0.23
N LEU A 35 18.21 11.95 -0.98
CA LEU A 35 17.11 12.67 -1.61
C LEU A 35 15.77 11.97 -1.30
N VAL A 36 14.78 12.77 -0.96
CA VAL A 36 13.37 12.36 -0.96
C VAL A 36 12.62 13.18 -2.00
N LEU A 37 11.71 12.57 -2.76
CA LEU A 37 10.89 13.25 -3.74
C LEU A 37 9.47 13.42 -3.22
N VAL A 38 8.82 14.50 -3.59
CA VAL A 38 7.38 14.70 -3.34
C VAL A 38 6.62 14.48 -4.64
N GLY A 39 5.66 13.56 -4.64
CA GLY A 39 4.71 13.41 -5.74
C GLY A 39 3.75 14.59 -5.76
N LEU A 40 3.98 15.54 -6.66
CA LEU A 40 3.26 16.82 -6.72
C LEU A 40 2.28 16.82 -7.89
N SER A 41 0.98 16.89 -7.60
CA SER A 41 -0.09 17.00 -8.60
C SER A 41 -0.59 18.43 -8.81
N GLY A 42 -0.07 19.40 -8.05
CA GLY A 42 -0.56 20.77 -8.02
C GLY A 42 -1.78 21.00 -7.12
N GLY A 43 -2.49 19.97 -6.69
CA GLY A 43 -3.61 20.07 -5.75
C GLY A 43 -3.17 20.40 -4.31
N ALA A 44 -4.09 20.87 -3.49
CA ALA A 44 -3.82 21.39 -2.14
C ALA A 44 -3.06 20.41 -1.24
N ASP A 45 -3.42 19.12 -1.26
CA ASP A 45 -2.81 18.10 -0.40
C ASP A 45 -1.33 17.89 -0.76
N SER A 46 -1.04 17.77 -2.06
CA SER A 46 0.33 17.58 -2.54
C SER A 46 1.18 18.83 -2.41
N LEU A 47 0.58 20.02 -2.55
CA LEU A 47 1.28 21.29 -2.42
C LEU A 47 1.62 21.61 -0.95
N ALA A 48 0.69 21.35 -0.03
CA ALA A 48 0.94 21.46 1.41
C ALA A 48 2.06 20.49 1.85
N LEU A 49 2.05 19.25 1.30
CA LEU A 49 3.11 18.28 1.52
C LEU A 49 4.46 18.77 0.99
N ALA A 50 4.48 19.33 -0.22
CA ALA A 50 5.70 19.85 -0.86
C ALA A 50 6.33 20.96 -0.01
N ALA A 51 5.53 21.93 0.43
CA ALA A 51 6.01 23.03 1.27
C ALA A 51 6.49 22.53 2.66
N ALA A 52 5.81 21.54 3.23
CA ALA A 52 6.24 20.93 4.50
C ALA A 52 7.55 20.13 4.33
N ALA A 53 7.68 19.35 3.26
CA ALA A 53 8.89 18.58 2.96
C ALA A 53 10.10 19.47 2.67
N ALA A 54 9.92 20.53 1.90
CA ALA A 54 10.98 21.54 1.64
C ALA A 54 11.53 22.16 2.93
N PHE A 55 10.66 22.28 3.96
CA PHE A 55 11.07 22.80 5.26
C PHE A 55 11.68 21.75 6.18
N GLU A 56 11.10 20.54 6.25
CA GLU A 56 11.48 19.53 7.26
C GLU A 56 12.62 18.62 6.79
N ALA A 57 12.71 18.28 5.49
CA ALA A 57 13.76 17.37 4.99
C ALA A 57 15.18 17.88 5.26
N PRO A 58 15.54 19.17 5.01
CA PRO A 58 16.87 19.67 5.34
C PRO A 58 17.19 19.61 6.83
N ARG A 59 16.17 19.73 7.69
CA ARG A 59 16.32 19.63 9.15
C ARG A 59 16.55 18.20 9.62
N ALA A 60 16.11 17.23 8.82
CA ALA A 60 16.40 15.81 9.00
C ALA A 60 17.71 15.37 8.31
N GLY A 61 18.51 16.31 7.78
CA GLY A 61 19.74 15.98 7.04
C GLY A 61 19.49 15.39 5.65
N LEU A 62 18.30 15.59 5.08
CA LEU A 62 17.89 15.08 3.77
C LEU A 62 17.80 16.23 2.74
N ARG A 63 17.83 15.90 1.47
CA ARG A 63 17.45 16.81 0.37
C ARG A 63 16.02 16.52 -0.06
N ALA A 64 15.29 17.53 -0.50
CA ALA A 64 13.93 17.36 -1.01
C ALA A 64 13.83 17.82 -2.47
N GLY A 65 13.23 16.99 -3.31
CA GLY A 65 12.88 17.29 -4.69
C GLY A 65 11.39 17.05 -4.96
N ALA A 66 10.96 17.21 -6.19
CA ALA A 66 9.59 16.94 -6.62
C ALA A 66 9.54 16.08 -7.88
N VAL A 67 8.51 15.25 -8.00
CA VAL A 67 8.15 14.54 -9.22
C VAL A 67 6.70 14.84 -9.57
N ILE A 68 6.48 15.37 -10.76
CA ILE A 68 5.18 15.70 -11.34
C ILE A 68 4.90 14.71 -12.46
N VAL A 69 3.74 14.04 -12.43
CA VAL A 69 3.34 13.10 -13.49
C VAL A 69 2.25 13.74 -14.33
N ASP A 70 2.58 14.08 -15.58
CA ASP A 70 1.61 14.53 -16.59
C ASP A 70 1.02 13.32 -17.31
N HIS A 71 -0.25 13.02 -17.02
CA HIS A 71 -0.98 11.90 -17.63
C HIS A 71 -1.47 12.20 -19.06
N ALA A 72 -1.34 13.43 -19.54
CA ALA A 72 -1.82 13.89 -20.85
C ALA A 72 -3.30 13.58 -21.15
N LEU A 73 -4.13 13.39 -20.09
CA LEU A 73 -5.56 13.04 -20.23
C LEU A 73 -6.46 14.24 -20.54
N GLN A 74 -5.96 15.45 -20.35
CA GLN A 74 -6.74 16.68 -20.53
C GLN A 74 -5.98 17.67 -21.42
N ALA A 75 -6.73 18.43 -22.21
CA ALA A 75 -6.17 19.60 -22.87
C ALA A 75 -5.66 20.58 -21.78
N GLY A 76 -4.39 21.00 -21.87
CA GLY A 76 -3.78 21.91 -20.89
C GLY A 76 -3.06 21.22 -19.74
N SER A 77 -3.02 19.88 -19.65
CA SER A 77 -2.30 19.15 -18.59
C SER A 77 -0.82 19.54 -18.46
N ALA A 78 -0.17 19.80 -19.58
CA ALA A 78 1.21 20.28 -19.61
C ALA A 78 1.38 21.65 -18.93
N GLY A 79 0.40 22.56 -19.05
CA GLY A 79 0.40 23.85 -18.36
C GLY A 79 0.24 23.68 -16.85
N VAL A 80 -0.61 22.76 -16.41
CA VAL A 80 -0.77 22.43 -14.99
C VAL A 80 0.51 21.83 -14.42
N ALA A 81 1.16 20.93 -15.15
CA ALA A 81 2.42 20.33 -14.74
C ALA A 81 3.55 21.36 -14.66
N ALA A 82 3.61 22.31 -15.62
CA ALA A 82 4.57 23.40 -15.62
C ALA A 82 4.36 24.36 -14.42
N GLU A 83 3.10 24.67 -14.08
CA GLU A 83 2.77 25.52 -12.92
C GLU A 83 3.15 24.81 -11.60
N ALA A 84 2.88 23.51 -11.49
CA ALA A 84 3.29 22.73 -10.33
C ALA A 84 4.81 22.69 -10.19
N ALA A 85 5.54 22.55 -11.30
CA ALA A 85 7.01 22.59 -11.32
C ALA A 85 7.56 23.95 -10.88
N ARG A 86 6.96 25.05 -11.35
CA ARG A 86 7.33 26.41 -10.93
C ARG A 86 7.16 26.59 -9.43
N GLN A 87 6.01 26.18 -8.86
CA GLN A 87 5.75 26.27 -7.42
C GLN A 87 6.72 25.37 -6.62
N ALA A 88 7.08 24.19 -7.12
CA ALA A 88 8.08 23.34 -6.49
C ALA A 88 9.46 24.03 -6.41
N GLN A 89 9.89 24.68 -7.49
CA GLN A 89 11.14 25.45 -7.54
C GLN A 89 11.12 26.65 -6.58
N GLU A 90 10.01 27.37 -6.50
CA GLU A 90 9.82 28.48 -5.56
C GLU A 90 9.87 28.05 -4.10
N LEU A 91 9.45 26.81 -3.80
CA LEU A 91 9.58 26.19 -2.49
C LEU A 91 11.02 25.71 -2.20
N GLY A 92 11.93 25.77 -3.17
CA GLY A 92 13.32 25.30 -3.03
C GLY A 92 13.48 23.79 -3.12
N LEU A 93 12.54 23.08 -3.78
CA LEU A 93 12.68 21.66 -4.07
C LEU A 93 13.62 21.45 -5.26
N GLU A 94 14.61 20.55 -5.13
CA GLU A 94 15.57 20.22 -6.16
C GLU A 94 16.04 18.76 -6.04
N PRO A 95 16.00 17.96 -7.13
CA PRO A 95 15.52 18.28 -8.49
C PRO A 95 13.99 18.37 -8.58
N VAL A 96 13.50 19.01 -9.66
CA VAL A 96 12.08 18.99 -10.04
C VAL A 96 11.98 18.26 -11.37
N LEU A 97 11.30 17.10 -11.35
CA LEU A 97 11.11 16.25 -12.51
C LEU A 97 9.67 16.35 -13.01
N VAL A 98 9.48 16.51 -14.31
CA VAL A 98 8.17 16.43 -14.97
C VAL A 98 8.20 15.24 -15.91
N LEU A 99 7.47 14.18 -15.55
CA LEU A 99 7.40 12.94 -16.31
C LEU A 99 6.06 12.86 -17.03
N ARG A 100 6.10 12.82 -18.35
CA ARG A 100 4.92 12.61 -19.17
C ARG A 100 4.71 11.11 -19.36
N VAL A 101 3.50 10.64 -19.04
CA VAL A 101 3.12 9.23 -19.19
C VAL A 101 1.96 9.09 -20.17
N THR A 102 1.98 8.01 -20.92
CA THR A 102 0.85 7.61 -21.76
C THR A 102 0.01 6.61 -20.97
N VAL A 103 -1.28 6.91 -20.80
CA VAL A 103 -2.23 5.99 -20.16
C VAL A 103 -2.78 5.07 -21.23
N ASP A 104 -2.50 3.77 -21.11
CA ASP A 104 -3.11 2.79 -22.02
C ASP A 104 -4.60 2.61 -21.67
N HIS A 105 -5.45 2.78 -22.65
CA HIS A 105 -6.91 2.62 -22.54
C HIS A 105 -7.38 1.19 -22.84
N GLY A 106 -6.49 0.20 -22.77
CA GLY A 106 -6.82 -1.22 -22.97
C GLY A 106 -7.89 -1.72 -22.00
N THR A 107 -8.77 -2.59 -22.49
CA THR A 107 -9.96 -3.10 -21.80
C THR A 107 -9.66 -4.01 -20.60
N ASP A 108 -8.41 -4.44 -20.41
CA ASP A 108 -8.05 -5.51 -19.48
C ASP A 108 -7.58 -5.05 -18.07
N ALA A 109 -7.51 -3.75 -17.82
CA ALA A 109 -6.78 -3.23 -16.66
C ALA A 109 -7.62 -2.57 -15.54
N GLY A 110 -8.89 -2.89 -15.39
CA GLY A 110 -9.70 -2.36 -14.28
C GLY A 110 -10.19 -0.91 -14.48
N GLY A 111 -10.14 -0.40 -15.70
CA GLY A 111 -10.65 0.92 -16.06
C GLY A 111 -9.61 2.05 -16.06
N PRO A 112 -9.98 3.25 -16.56
CA PRO A 112 -9.05 4.37 -16.75
C PRO A 112 -8.32 4.85 -15.50
N GLU A 113 -8.99 4.78 -14.34
CA GLU A 113 -8.40 5.16 -13.05
C GLU A 113 -7.28 4.21 -12.61
N ALA A 114 -7.49 2.89 -12.82
CA ALA A 114 -6.48 1.88 -12.50
C ALA A 114 -5.27 1.99 -13.43
N SER A 115 -5.49 2.20 -14.73
CA SER A 115 -4.41 2.40 -15.71
C SER A 115 -3.60 3.65 -15.41
N ALA A 116 -4.24 4.77 -15.12
CA ALA A 116 -3.58 6.01 -14.73
C ALA A 116 -2.77 5.84 -13.43
N ARG A 117 -3.31 5.06 -12.47
CA ARG A 117 -2.59 4.73 -11.24
C ARG A 117 -1.34 3.90 -11.53
N THR A 118 -1.43 2.86 -12.36
CA THR A 118 -0.29 2.02 -12.74
C THR A 118 0.79 2.84 -13.43
N ALA A 119 0.43 3.67 -14.41
CA ALA A 119 1.36 4.55 -15.10
C ALA A 119 2.06 5.54 -14.13
N ARG A 120 1.32 6.09 -13.16
CA ARG A 120 1.89 6.97 -12.12
C ARG A 120 2.93 6.25 -11.27
N TYR A 121 2.65 5.04 -10.80
CA TYR A 121 3.61 4.29 -9.97
C TYR A 121 4.83 3.84 -10.79
N ALA A 122 4.69 3.55 -12.08
CA ALA A 122 5.82 3.30 -12.97
C ALA A 122 6.71 4.54 -13.12
N ALA A 123 6.12 5.73 -13.30
CA ALA A 123 6.86 7.00 -13.33
C ALA A 123 7.58 7.28 -12.01
N PHE A 124 6.96 6.96 -10.87
CA PHE A 124 7.61 7.08 -9.57
C PHE A 124 8.82 6.15 -9.43
N ALA A 125 8.71 4.90 -9.88
CA ALA A 125 9.83 3.96 -9.88
C ALA A 125 10.98 4.44 -10.79
N GLU A 126 10.67 5.05 -11.93
CA GLU A 126 11.64 5.66 -12.82
C GLU A 126 12.35 6.86 -12.15
N ALA A 127 11.59 7.78 -11.55
CA ALA A 127 12.14 8.93 -10.83
C ALA A 127 13.09 8.52 -9.69
N LEU A 128 12.73 7.48 -8.91
CA LEU A 128 13.58 6.93 -7.86
C LEU A 128 14.92 6.42 -8.42
N ARG A 129 14.86 5.69 -9.54
CA ARG A 129 16.03 5.12 -10.18
C ARG A 129 16.96 6.21 -10.77
N GLU A 130 16.40 7.18 -11.49
CA GLU A 130 17.15 8.25 -12.14
C GLU A 130 17.85 9.17 -11.16
N THR A 131 17.18 9.47 -10.04
CA THR A 131 17.70 10.42 -9.05
C THR A 131 18.41 9.74 -7.89
N SER A 132 18.36 8.42 -7.80
CA SER A 132 18.79 7.66 -6.61
C SER A 132 18.11 8.16 -5.33
N ALA A 133 16.89 8.67 -5.44
CA ALA A 133 16.12 9.09 -4.28
C ALA A 133 15.71 7.86 -3.42
N SER A 134 15.73 8.04 -2.11
CA SER A 134 15.39 6.98 -1.17
C SER A 134 13.90 6.73 -1.08
N HIS A 135 13.10 7.79 -1.14
CA HIS A 135 11.65 7.71 -0.94
C HIS A 135 10.88 8.72 -1.80
N ILE A 136 9.58 8.41 -2.01
CA ILE A 136 8.60 9.36 -2.55
C ILE A 136 7.50 9.59 -1.50
N LEU A 137 7.26 10.86 -1.19
CA LEU A 137 6.20 11.30 -0.30
C LEU A 137 4.93 11.58 -1.10
N LEU A 138 3.78 11.02 -0.68
CA LEU A 138 2.48 11.21 -1.32
C LEU A 138 1.48 11.89 -0.37
N GLY A 139 0.74 12.87 -0.90
CA GLY A 139 -0.22 13.70 -0.15
C GLY A 139 -1.59 13.04 0.09
N HIS A 140 -1.63 11.73 0.37
CA HIS A 140 -2.88 11.09 0.76
C HIS A 140 -3.27 11.47 2.18
N THR A 141 -4.53 11.86 2.37
CA THR A 141 -5.08 12.38 3.62
C THR A 141 -5.90 11.35 4.40
N LEU A 142 -6.35 11.69 5.59
CA LEU A 142 -7.30 10.90 6.38
C LEU A 142 -8.61 10.70 5.62
N ASP A 143 -9.07 11.71 4.88
CA ASP A 143 -10.24 11.59 4.03
C ASP A 143 -10.05 10.52 2.94
N ASP A 144 -8.87 10.44 2.33
CA ASP A 144 -8.54 9.37 1.35
C ASP A 144 -8.50 7.98 2.00
N GLN A 145 -8.09 7.89 3.28
CA GLN A 145 -8.18 6.65 4.05
C GLN A 145 -9.64 6.21 4.23
N ALA A 146 -10.50 7.12 4.69
CA ALA A 146 -11.92 6.85 4.88
C ALA A 146 -12.60 6.42 3.56
N GLU A 147 -12.32 7.13 2.45
CA GLU A 147 -12.78 6.77 1.11
C GLU A 147 -12.33 5.34 0.73
N THR A 148 -11.07 5.00 0.99
CA THR A 148 -10.49 3.69 0.67
C THR A 148 -11.13 2.57 1.47
N VAL A 149 -11.37 2.80 2.77
CA VAL A 149 -12.03 1.83 3.65
C VAL A 149 -13.48 1.59 3.23
N LEU A 150 -14.25 2.64 2.94
CA LEU A 150 -15.62 2.52 2.45
C LEU A 150 -15.70 1.78 1.12
N LEU A 151 -14.81 2.05 0.20
CA LEU A 151 -14.72 1.32 -1.06
C LEU A 151 -14.32 -0.15 -0.86
N GLY A 152 -13.44 -0.42 0.09
CA GLY A 152 -13.08 -1.79 0.48
C GLY A 152 -14.25 -2.55 1.08
N LEU A 153 -15.01 -1.91 1.97
CA LEU A 153 -16.21 -2.46 2.60
C LEU A 153 -17.29 -2.79 1.54
N ALA A 154 -17.56 -1.86 0.64
CA ALA A 154 -18.54 -2.03 -0.43
C ALA A 154 -18.23 -3.18 -1.39
N ARG A 155 -16.95 -3.53 -1.57
CA ARG A 155 -16.51 -4.67 -2.41
C ARG A 155 -16.52 -5.99 -1.68
N GLY A 156 -16.71 -6.04 -0.36
CA GLY A 156 -16.67 -7.26 0.43
C GLY A 156 -15.33 -8.00 0.42
N SER A 157 -14.23 -7.33 0.12
CA SER A 157 -12.93 -7.96 -0.17
C SER A 157 -12.17 -8.46 1.08
N GLY A 158 -12.80 -8.52 2.23
CA GLY A 158 -12.23 -9.04 3.47
C GLY A 158 -11.30 -8.06 4.22
N PRO A 159 -10.66 -8.51 5.32
CA PRO A 159 -9.91 -7.64 6.22
C PRO A 159 -8.76 -6.86 5.56
N THR A 160 -8.09 -7.45 4.57
CA THR A 160 -6.95 -6.83 3.89
C THR A 160 -7.33 -5.52 3.18
N SER A 161 -8.53 -5.45 2.57
CA SER A 161 -9.00 -4.26 1.89
C SER A 161 -9.47 -3.16 2.84
N LEU A 162 -9.81 -3.52 4.09
CA LEU A 162 -10.23 -2.59 5.14
C LEU A 162 -9.05 -1.95 5.87
N GLN A 163 -7.83 -2.43 5.69
CA GLN A 163 -6.62 -1.85 6.29
C GLN A 163 -6.26 -0.47 5.71
N GLY A 164 -6.94 -0.03 4.65
CA GLY A 164 -6.64 1.22 3.97
C GLY A 164 -5.21 1.27 3.40
N MET A 165 -4.64 2.46 3.34
CA MET A 165 -3.27 2.68 2.88
C MET A 165 -2.28 2.61 4.04
N LYS A 166 -1.11 1.99 3.82
CA LYS A 166 0.00 1.98 4.79
C LYS A 166 0.74 3.33 4.78
N PRO A 167 1.15 3.86 5.95
CA PRO A 167 2.01 5.04 6.02
C PRO A 167 3.34 4.84 5.26
N VAL A 168 3.94 3.67 5.42
CA VAL A 168 5.17 3.24 4.73
C VAL A 168 4.86 2.01 3.88
N SER A 169 5.22 2.05 2.60
CA SER A 169 5.03 0.93 1.66
C SER A 169 6.18 0.90 0.65
N GLY A 170 7.23 0.12 0.97
CA GLY A 170 8.48 0.18 0.22
C GLY A 170 9.03 1.63 0.20
N PRO A 171 9.38 2.16 -0.97
CA PRO A 171 9.90 3.53 -1.06
C PRO A 171 8.82 4.62 -0.96
N ILE A 172 7.56 4.27 -0.75
CA ILE A 172 6.46 5.24 -0.70
C ILE A 172 6.11 5.58 0.75
N LEU A 173 6.13 6.88 1.06
CA LEU A 173 5.73 7.44 2.35
C LEU A 173 4.45 8.27 2.20
N ARG A 174 3.54 8.18 3.18
CA ARG A 174 2.26 8.92 3.20
C ARG A 174 2.08 9.64 4.53
N PRO A 175 2.76 10.76 4.74
CA PRO A 175 2.77 11.43 6.04
C PRO A 175 1.43 12.06 6.44
N LEU A 176 0.52 12.30 5.48
CA LEU A 176 -0.72 13.02 5.75
C LEU A 176 -1.94 12.11 6.02
N LEU A 177 -1.74 10.78 6.18
CA LEU A 177 -2.85 9.84 6.43
C LEU A 177 -3.62 10.08 7.73
N GLY A 178 -3.05 10.80 8.68
CA GLY A 178 -3.72 11.24 9.92
C GLY A 178 -4.27 12.66 9.87
N ILE A 179 -4.17 13.35 8.72
CA ILE A 179 -4.57 14.77 8.57
C ILE A 179 -5.79 14.89 7.68
N ARG A 180 -6.79 15.63 8.14
CA ARG A 180 -7.99 15.98 7.35
C ARG A 180 -7.61 16.89 6.18
N ARG A 181 -8.23 16.68 5.02
CA ARG A 181 -8.07 17.51 3.80
C ARG A 181 -8.37 18.99 4.07
N ALA A 182 -9.24 19.31 5.00
CA ALA A 182 -9.49 20.68 5.42
C ALA A 182 -8.23 21.37 5.99
N ARG A 183 -7.35 20.60 6.66
CA ARG A 183 -6.10 21.12 7.23
C ARG A 183 -5.04 21.40 6.14
N THR A 184 -4.94 20.57 5.10
CA THR A 184 -4.03 20.82 3.99
C THR A 184 -4.46 22.04 3.18
N ARG A 185 -5.77 22.23 2.97
CA ARG A 185 -6.34 23.44 2.36
C ARG A 185 -6.02 24.69 3.19
N GLN A 186 -6.23 24.61 4.51
CA GLN A 186 -5.91 25.72 5.42
C GLN A 186 -4.41 26.03 5.41
N PHE A 187 -3.56 24.98 5.37
CA PHE A 187 -2.11 25.17 5.21
C PHE A 187 -1.79 26.00 3.97
N CYS A 188 -2.38 25.67 2.81
CA CYS A 188 -2.14 26.42 1.58
C CYS A 188 -2.56 27.89 1.72
N VAL A 189 -3.71 28.16 2.32
CA VAL A 189 -4.17 29.54 2.60
C VAL A 189 -3.18 30.27 3.51
N ASP A 190 -2.78 29.66 4.62
CA ASP A 190 -1.89 30.25 5.62
C ASP A 190 -0.47 30.50 5.08
N ALA A 191 -0.03 29.67 4.11
CA ALA A 191 1.27 29.77 3.47
C ALA A 191 1.26 30.61 2.18
N GLY A 192 0.11 31.13 1.75
CA GLY A 192 -0.02 31.90 0.51
C GLY A 192 0.22 31.07 -0.76
N LEU A 193 -0.07 29.77 -0.71
CA LEU A 193 0.07 28.85 -1.85
C LEU A 193 -1.21 28.82 -2.68
N HIS A 194 -1.04 28.60 -4.00
CA HIS A 194 -2.15 28.62 -4.97
C HIS A 194 -2.35 27.23 -5.58
N PRO A 195 -3.11 26.33 -4.90
CA PRO A 195 -3.35 25.00 -5.43
C PRO A 195 -4.27 25.04 -6.65
N TRP A 196 -3.94 24.21 -7.64
CA TRP A 196 -4.80 23.99 -8.78
C TRP A 196 -6.01 23.13 -8.39
N GLN A 197 -7.18 23.51 -8.90
CA GLN A 197 -8.42 22.75 -8.72
C GLN A 197 -8.69 21.94 -9.98
N ASP A 198 -8.47 20.61 -9.90
CA ASP A 198 -8.73 19.69 -11.00
C ASP A 198 -10.25 19.50 -11.17
N PRO A 199 -10.83 19.83 -12.33
CA PRO A 199 -12.24 19.60 -12.60
C PRO A 199 -12.69 18.14 -12.46
N HIS A 200 -11.80 17.18 -12.69
CA HIS A 200 -12.09 15.76 -12.51
C HIS A 200 -12.33 15.36 -11.04
N ASN A 201 -11.90 16.16 -10.08
CA ASN A 201 -12.17 15.92 -8.67
C ASN A 201 -13.66 16.10 -8.31
N ASP A 202 -14.44 16.70 -9.19
CA ASP A 202 -15.87 16.95 -9.02
C ASP A 202 -16.75 16.10 -9.95
N ASP A 203 -16.17 15.24 -10.77
CA ASP A 203 -16.90 14.41 -11.73
C ASP A 203 -17.54 13.18 -11.04
N PRO A 204 -18.88 13.13 -10.93
CA PRO A 204 -19.58 12.05 -10.24
C PRO A 204 -19.55 10.70 -10.98
N ARG A 205 -19.01 10.63 -12.19
CA ARG A 205 -18.78 9.36 -12.90
C ARG A 205 -17.78 8.48 -12.10
N TYR A 206 -16.85 9.09 -11.38
CA TYR A 206 -15.88 8.36 -10.56
C TYR A 206 -16.49 7.97 -9.21
N THR A 207 -16.43 6.68 -8.88
CA THR A 207 -16.98 6.16 -7.62
C THR A 207 -16.36 6.83 -6.39
N ARG A 208 -15.07 7.15 -6.43
CA ARG A 208 -14.37 7.84 -5.35
C ARG A 208 -14.90 9.24 -5.11
N VAL A 209 -15.26 9.97 -6.18
CA VAL A 209 -15.90 11.28 -6.09
C VAL A 209 -17.27 11.18 -5.42
N ARG A 210 -18.10 10.20 -5.82
CA ARG A 210 -19.39 9.95 -5.16
C ARG A 210 -19.25 9.62 -3.67
N VAL A 211 -18.26 8.79 -3.30
CA VAL A 211 -17.99 8.50 -1.88
C VAL A 211 -17.64 9.78 -1.13
N ARG A 212 -16.75 10.60 -1.68
CA ARG A 212 -16.29 11.87 -1.10
C ARG A 212 -17.40 12.91 -0.95
N GLN A 213 -18.20 13.10 -2.00
CA GLN A 213 -19.14 14.20 -2.05
C GLN A 213 -20.54 13.83 -1.55
N THR A 214 -20.89 12.55 -1.54
CA THR A 214 -22.25 12.10 -1.20
C THR A 214 -22.25 11.12 -0.03
N ALA A 215 -21.56 9.99 -0.13
CA ALA A 215 -21.70 8.92 0.86
C ALA A 215 -21.09 9.31 2.21
N LEU A 216 -19.84 9.77 2.25
CA LEU A 216 -19.18 10.15 3.50
C LEU A 216 -19.86 11.33 4.19
N PRO A 217 -20.23 12.42 3.50
CA PRO A 217 -21.03 13.50 4.11
C PRO A 217 -22.40 13.04 4.62
N ALA A 218 -23.06 12.12 3.92
CA ALA A 218 -24.32 11.53 4.41
C ALA A 218 -24.11 10.75 5.71
N LEU A 219 -23.06 9.93 5.79
CA LEU A 219 -22.73 9.22 7.01
C LEU A 219 -22.40 10.16 8.18
N GLU A 220 -21.61 11.22 7.94
CA GLU A 220 -21.28 12.23 8.95
C GLU A 220 -22.54 12.96 9.45
N ARG A 221 -23.53 13.19 8.59
CA ARG A 221 -24.80 13.85 8.95
C ARG A 221 -25.70 12.92 9.77
N GLU A 222 -25.84 11.66 9.38
CA GLU A 222 -26.79 10.71 9.99
C GLU A 222 -26.23 10.03 11.26
N LEU A 223 -24.91 9.78 11.29
CA LEU A 223 -24.24 9.09 12.40
C LEU A 223 -23.48 10.05 13.32
N GLY A 224 -23.41 11.32 12.96
CA GLY A 224 -22.66 12.34 13.68
C GLY A 224 -21.24 12.53 13.14
N PRO A 225 -20.55 13.59 13.57
CA PRO A 225 -19.20 13.93 13.12
C PRO A 225 -18.18 12.91 13.61
N GLY A 226 -17.12 12.67 12.82
CA GLY A 226 -16.00 11.80 13.18
C GLY A 226 -16.05 10.42 12.54
N VAL A 227 -16.94 10.19 11.57
CA VAL A 227 -17.03 8.93 10.82
C VAL A 227 -15.73 8.68 10.04
N ALA A 228 -15.16 9.70 9.41
CA ALA A 228 -13.90 9.55 8.66
C ALA A 228 -12.75 9.15 9.59
N GLU A 229 -12.63 9.76 10.75
CA GLU A 229 -11.65 9.41 11.78
C GLU A 229 -11.88 8.01 12.33
N ALA A 230 -13.13 7.60 12.54
CA ALA A 230 -13.46 6.25 13.00
C ALA A 230 -13.03 5.19 11.97
N LEU A 231 -13.32 5.41 10.69
CA LEU A 231 -12.88 4.54 9.60
C LEU A 231 -11.36 4.44 9.52
N ALA A 232 -10.65 5.57 9.63
CA ALA A 232 -9.19 5.59 9.61
C ALA A 232 -8.59 4.83 10.81
N ARG A 233 -9.12 5.01 12.03
CA ARG A 233 -8.69 4.27 13.23
C ARG A 233 -8.95 2.77 13.09
N THR A 234 -10.11 2.38 12.60
CA THR A 234 -10.43 0.96 12.35
C THR A 234 -9.45 0.34 11.36
N ALA A 235 -9.10 1.06 10.28
CA ALA A 235 -8.11 0.59 9.32
C ALA A 235 -6.71 0.44 9.95
N GLU A 236 -6.32 1.34 10.84
CA GLU A 236 -5.06 1.27 11.57
C GLU A 236 -5.00 0.05 12.48
N GLN A 237 -6.01 -0.16 13.31
CA GLN A 237 -6.11 -1.34 14.18
C GLN A 237 -6.08 -2.65 13.39
N LEU A 238 -6.84 -2.72 12.28
CA LEU A 238 -6.80 -3.90 11.41
C LEU A 238 -5.42 -4.14 10.77
N ARG A 239 -4.65 -3.09 10.50
CA ARG A 239 -3.26 -3.24 10.02
C ARG A 239 -2.34 -3.80 11.11
N GLU A 240 -2.43 -3.26 12.32
CA GLU A 240 -1.64 -3.71 13.48
C GLU A 240 -1.90 -5.18 13.77
N ASP A 241 -3.17 -5.58 13.91
CA ASP A 241 -3.58 -6.97 14.14
C ASP A 241 -3.10 -7.88 13.02
N SER A 242 -3.27 -7.44 11.76
CA SER A 242 -2.85 -8.23 10.60
C SER A 242 -1.34 -8.39 10.53
N SER A 243 -0.58 -7.34 10.87
CA SER A 243 0.89 -7.40 10.89
C SER A 243 1.39 -8.40 11.94
N ALA A 244 0.83 -8.36 13.14
CA ALA A 244 1.18 -9.28 14.20
C ALA A 244 0.88 -10.75 13.82
N LEU A 245 -0.29 -10.99 13.19
CA LEU A 245 -0.64 -12.32 12.68
C LEU A 245 0.23 -12.76 11.50
N ASP A 246 0.64 -11.85 10.65
CA ASP A 246 1.53 -12.13 9.52
C ASP A 246 2.94 -12.49 9.99
N ASP A 247 3.47 -11.78 10.99
CA ASP A 247 4.80 -12.05 11.56
C ASP A 247 4.82 -13.41 12.28
N LEU A 248 3.79 -13.70 13.08
CA LEU A 248 3.62 -15.01 13.70
C LEU A 248 3.56 -16.13 12.64
N ALA A 249 2.76 -15.93 11.60
CA ALA A 249 2.57 -16.95 10.58
C ALA A 249 3.82 -17.14 9.70
N ARG A 250 4.65 -16.11 9.47
CA ARG A 250 5.95 -16.25 8.79
C ARG A 250 6.88 -17.11 9.60
N ALA A 251 7.05 -16.80 10.89
CA ALA A 251 7.91 -17.59 11.77
C ALA A 251 7.46 -19.06 11.83
N LEU A 252 6.14 -19.32 11.96
CA LEU A 252 5.60 -20.68 11.94
C LEU A 252 5.74 -21.34 10.58
N SER A 253 5.59 -20.61 9.47
CA SER A 253 5.80 -21.13 8.12
C SER A 253 7.23 -21.65 7.92
N GLU A 254 8.23 -20.96 8.46
CA GLU A 254 9.63 -21.40 8.41
C GLU A 254 9.85 -22.66 9.24
N GLN A 255 9.27 -22.73 10.44
CA GLN A 255 9.40 -23.88 11.34
C GLN A 255 8.65 -25.13 10.86
N LEU A 256 7.55 -24.97 10.13
CA LEU A 256 6.69 -26.05 9.67
C LEU A 256 7.03 -26.55 8.26
N SER A 257 7.82 -25.77 7.51
CA SER A 257 8.19 -26.12 6.14
C SER A 257 9.50 -26.93 6.11
N GLU A 258 9.47 -28.03 5.39
CA GLU A 258 10.67 -28.82 5.06
C GLU A 258 10.82 -28.91 3.54
N PRO A 259 12.05 -29.00 3.03
CA PRO A 259 12.29 -29.31 1.62
C PRO A 259 11.64 -30.64 1.21
N ALA A 260 11.12 -30.70 -0.02
CA ALA A 260 10.63 -31.92 -0.66
C ALA A 260 11.07 -31.91 -2.12
N ASP A 261 11.00 -33.09 -2.78
CA ASP A 261 11.31 -33.18 -4.20
C ASP A 261 10.44 -32.24 -5.01
N HIS A 262 11.09 -31.34 -5.76
CA HIS A 262 10.44 -30.29 -6.57
C HIS A 262 9.53 -29.32 -5.80
N GLY A 263 9.75 -29.13 -4.49
CA GLY A 263 8.95 -28.20 -3.69
C GLY A 263 9.21 -28.24 -2.20
N ILE A 264 8.12 -28.12 -1.44
CA ILE A 264 8.12 -28.12 0.02
C ILE A 264 7.05 -29.06 0.58
N ARG A 265 7.19 -29.40 1.87
CA ARG A 265 6.14 -30.07 2.63
C ARG A 265 5.89 -29.35 3.97
N LEU A 266 4.64 -29.37 4.40
CA LEU A 266 4.19 -28.83 5.69
C LEU A 266 3.60 -29.99 6.52
N ASP A 267 3.95 -30.06 7.79
CA ASP A 267 3.33 -31.02 8.72
C ASP A 267 1.85 -30.65 8.92
N ALA A 268 0.94 -31.50 8.43
CA ALA A 268 -0.50 -31.22 8.43
C ALA A 268 -1.08 -31.18 9.86
N GLY A 269 -0.59 -32.02 10.78
CA GLY A 269 -1.06 -32.03 12.17
C GLY A 269 -0.62 -30.77 12.93
N ARG A 270 0.65 -30.37 12.79
CA ARG A 270 1.15 -29.13 13.37
C ARG A 270 0.48 -27.89 12.74
N LEU A 271 0.20 -27.94 11.44
CA LEU A 271 -0.55 -26.87 10.76
C LEU A 271 -1.99 -26.79 11.32
N GLU A 272 -2.66 -27.93 11.50
CA GLU A 272 -4.02 -28.01 12.02
C GLU A 272 -4.16 -27.49 13.45
N SER A 273 -3.14 -27.62 14.29
CA SER A 273 -3.15 -27.14 15.66
C SER A 273 -3.16 -25.61 15.81
N ASN A 274 -2.93 -24.87 14.73
CA ASN A 274 -2.93 -23.41 14.76
C ASN A 274 -4.34 -22.83 14.57
N PRO A 275 -4.62 -21.59 15.02
CA PRO A 275 -5.88 -20.90 14.76
C PRO A 275 -6.16 -20.72 13.25
N PRO A 276 -7.42 -20.70 12.81
CA PRO A 276 -7.78 -20.64 11.38
C PRO A 276 -7.14 -19.46 10.62
N ALA A 277 -7.06 -18.29 11.24
CA ALA A 277 -6.45 -17.11 10.64
C ALA A 277 -4.93 -17.27 10.42
N VAL A 278 -4.26 -17.98 11.31
CA VAL A 278 -2.81 -18.24 11.22
C VAL A 278 -2.52 -19.34 10.20
N ARG A 279 -3.30 -20.44 10.19
CA ARG A 279 -3.17 -21.53 9.21
C ARG A 279 -3.19 -21.03 7.76
N GLN A 280 -4.18 -20.17 7.44
CA GLN A 280 -4.30 -19.61 6.09
C GLN A 280 -3.06 -18.79 5.69
N ARG A 281 -2.51 -18.03 6.63
CA ARG A 281 -1.30 -17.24 6.41
C ARG A 281 -0.06 -18.11 6.24
N ILE A 282 0.10 -19.16 7.06
CA ILE A 282 1.22 -20.11 6.96
C ILE A 282 1.27 -20.71 5.56
N ILE A 283 0.13 -21.20 5.04
CA ILE A 283 0.04 -21.78 3.69
C ILE A 283 0.48 -20.75 2.64
N ARG A 284 -0.04 -19.53 2.70
CA ARG A 284 0.29 -18.46 1.75
C ARG A 284 1.77 -18.12 1.78
N PHE A 285 2.34 -17.91 2.96
CA PHE A 285 3.76 -17.57 3.10
C PHE A 285 4.69 -18.70 2.70
N ALA A 286 4.33 -19.95 2.98
CA ALA A 286 5.09 -21.11 2.54
C ALA A 286 5.15 -21.20 1.00
N VAL A 287 4.00 -20.99 0.33
CA VAL A 287 3.92 -21.01 -1.14
C VAL A 287 4.65 -19.81 -1.74
N GLU A 288 4.43 -18.61 -1.20
CA GLU A 288 5.09 -17.39 -1.68
C GLU A 288 6.61 -17.49 -1.57
N ARG A 289 7.13 -17.99 -0.44
CA ARG A 289 8.57 -18.19 -0.22
C ARG A 289 9.18 -19.22 -1.14
N ALA A 290 8.49 -20.35 -1.37
CA ALA A 290 9.05 -21.47 -2.13
C ALA A 290 8.90 -21.30 -3.64
N PHE A 291 7.84 -20.64 -4.10
CA PHE A 291 7.47 -20.59 -5.52
C PHE A 291 7.31 -19.17 -6.06
N GLY A 292 7.42 -18.13 -5.23
CA GLY A 292 7.20 -16.73 -5.63
C GLY A 292 5.75 -16.41 -6.01
N VAL A 293 4.78 -17.26 -5.62
CA VAL A 293 3.38 -17.18 -6.02
C VAL A 293 2.50 -16.80 -4.84
N SER A 294 1.61 -15.82 -5.04
CA SER A 294 0.60 -15.45 -4.04
C SER A 294 -0.71 -16.19 -4.32
N LEU A 295 -1.14 -17.03 -3.38
CA LEU A 295 -2.41 -17.74 -3.47
C LEU A 295 -3.58 -16.81 -3.14
N GLU A 296 -4.61 -16.84 -3.98
CA GLU A 296 -5.89 -16.22 -3.68
C GLU A 296 -6.60 -16.92 -2.49
N ARG A 297 -7.55 -16.21 -1.87
CA ARG A 297 -8.30 -16.75 -0.73
C ARG A 297 -9.01 -18.08 -1.06
N VAL A 298 -9.62 -18.19 -2.24
CA VAL A 298 -10.31 -19.40 -2.68
C VAL A 298 -9.36 -20.59 -2.75
N HIS A 299 -8.16 -20.39 -3.29
CA HIS A 299 -7.12 -21.41 -3.40
C HIS A 299 -6.58 -21.80 -2.01
N THR A 300 -6.32 -20.80 -1.16
CA THR A 300 -5.85 -21.03 0.22
C THR A 300 -6.86 -21.87 1.02
N LEU A 301 -8.15 -21.57 0.89
CA LEU A 301 -9.21 -22.33 1.56
C LEU A 301 -9.35 -23.76 1.00
N ALA A 302 -9.16 -23.96 -0.30
CA ALA A 302 -9.14 -25.28 -0.91
C ALA A 302 -7.98 -26.13 -0.36
N VAL A 303 -6.78 -25.54 -0.25
CA VAL A 303 -5.62 -26.22 0.38
C VAL A 303 -5.91 -26.53 1.85
N LEU A 304 -6.52 -25.59 2.58
CA LEU A 304 -6.83 -25.78 3.99
C LEU A 304 -7.77 -26.96 4.23
N ARG A 305 -8.72 -27.24 3.32
CA ARG A 305 -9.61 -28.40 3.42
C ARG A 305 -8.86 -29.75 3.37
N LEU A 306 -7.71 -29.80 2.71
CA LEU A 306 -6.85 -30.99 2.76
C LEU A 306 -6.28 -31.24 4.17
N VAL A 307 -6.29 -30.23 5.04
CA VAL A 307 -5.83 -30.33 6.43
C VAL A 307 -7.00 -30.57 7.38
N THR A 308 -8.06 -29.78 7.28
CA THR A 308 -9.16 -29.76 8.26
C THR A 308 -10.32 -30.71 7.96
N ASP A 309 -10.41 -31.20 6.73
CA ASP A 309 -11.53 -32.04 6.25
C ASP A 309 -10.96 -33.15 5.34
N TRP A 310 -9.96 -33.86 5.86
CA TRP A 310 -9.27 -34.90 5.09
C TRP A 310 -10.05 -36.22 5.08
N HIS A 311 -10.40 -36.68 3.88
CA HIS A 311 -11.07 -37.98 3.64
C HIS A 311 -10.50 -38.70 2.39
N GLY A 312 -9.23 -38.46 2.04
CA GLY A 312 -8.59 -39.08 0.88
C GLY A 312 -8.80 -38.36 -0.44
N GLN A 313 -8.95 -37.02 -0.40
CA GLN A 313 -9.13 -36.19 -1.60
C GLN A 313 -7.99 -36.36 -2.60
N LYS A 314 -8.35 -36.22 -3.88
CA LYS A 314 -7.36 -36.18 -4.99
C LYS A 314 -6.43 -34.98 -4.85
N PRO A 315 -5.27 -35.03 -5.52
CA PRO A 315 -4.40 -33.86 -5.65
C PRO A 315 -5.16 -32.64 -6.12
N LEU A 316 -4.80 -31.48 -5.56
CA LEU A 316 -5.37 -30.20 -5.91
C LEU A 316 -4.41 -29.47 -6.85
N ASP A 317 -4.81 -29.27 -8.09
CA ASP A 317 -4.06 -28.48 -9.07
C ASP A 317 -4.53 -27.02 -8.99
N LEU A 318 -3.60 -26.11 -8.65
CA LEU A 318 -3.82 -24.67 -8.53
C LEU A 318 -2.97 -23.94 -9.57
N PRO A 319 -3.25 -22.67 -9.85
CA PRO A 319 -2.35 -21.86 -10.65
C PRO A 319 -0.93 -21.88 -10.05
N SER A 320 0.03 -22.37 -10.84
CA SER A 320 1.47 -22.45 -10.50
C SER A 320 1.91 -23.44 -9.43
N VAL A 321 1.01 -24.14 -8.73
CA VAL A 321 1.38 -25.16 -7.74
C VAL A 321 0.41 -26.34 -7.73
N ARG A 322 0.91 -27.53 -7.37
CA ARG A 322 0.12 -28.72 -7.10
C ARG A 322 0.25 -29.09 -5.63
N VAL A 323 -0.88 -29.44 -4.98
CA VAL A 323 -0.90 -29.74 -3.55
C VAL A 323 -1.51 -31.13 -3.32
N VAL A 324 -0.82 -31.94 -2.50
CA VAL A 324 -1.25 -33.30 -2.13
C VAL A 324 -1.12 -33.46 -0.62
N ARG A 325 -2.08 -34.12 0.03
CA ARG A 325 -1.89 -34.64 1.39
C ARG A 325 -1.51 -36.10 1.33
N GLN A 326 -0.35 -36.44 1.88
CA GLN A 326 0.18 -37.80 1.95
C GLN A 326 0.97 -38.01 3.24
N ASP A 327 0.75 -39.14 3.93
CA ASP A 327 1.52 -39.56 5.11
C ASP A 327 1.64 -38.51 6.22
N GLY A 328 0.57 -37.72 6.45
CA GLY A 328 0.56 -36.65 7.44
C GLY A 328 1.17 -35.32 6.96
N TRP A 329 1.63 -35.27 5.72
CA TRP A 329 2.25 -34.07 5.12
C TRP A 329 1.35 -33.46 4.06
N LEU A 330 1.35 -32.15 4.01
CA LEU A 330 0.85 -31.36 2.89
C LEU A 330 2.04 -31.06 1.97
N ILE A 331 2.12 -31.75 0.85
CA ILE A 331 3.23 -31.65 -0.11
C ILE A 331 2.81 -30.70 -1.23
N ILE A 332 3.61 -29.66 -1.46
CA ILE A 332 3.37 -28.60 -2.45
C ILE A 332 4.53 -28.63 -3.45
N THR A 333 4.20 -28.81 -4.73
CA THR A 333 5.17 -28.94 -5.83
C THR A 333 4.83 -28.02 -6.99
N VAL A 334 5.76 -27.86 -7.93
CA VAL A 334 5.44 -27.26 -9.24
C VAL A 334 4.47 -28.14 -10.02
N PRO A 335 3.63 -27.59 -10.93
CA PRO A 335 2.73 -28.39 -11.77
C PRO A 335 3.47 -29.45 -12.58
N GLY A 336 2.83 -30.62 -12.74
CA GLY A 336 3.39 -31.72 -13.53
C GLY A 336 4.31 -32.68 -12.77
N HIS A 337 4.67 -32.39 -11.53
CA HIS A 337 5.46 -33.29 -10.69
C HIS A 337 4.58 -33.98 -9.66
N ALA A 338 4.64 -35.30 -9.62
CA ALA A 338 4.02 -36.10 -8.55
C ALA A 338 5.04 -36.23 -7.40
N PRO A 339 4.61 -36.16 -6.14
CA PRO A 339 5.50 -36.41 -5.01
C PRO A 339 6.02 -37.83 -5.08
N SER A 340 7.34 -37.99 -4.89
CA SER A 340 7.94 -39.32 -4.74
C SER A 340 7.39 -39.99 -3.46
N LYS A 341 7.17 -41.29 -3.50
CA LYS A 341 6.81 -42.05 -2.28
C LYS A 341 7.98 -41.94 -1.32
N GLY A 342 7.82 -41.16 -0.24
CA GLY A 342 8.82 -41.12 0.82
C GLY A 342 9.09 -42.48 1.43
N PRO A 343 10.25 -42.67 2.10
CA PRO A 343 10.59 -43.93 2.73
C PRO A 343 9.52 -44.29 3.76
N SER A 344 8.87 -45.43 3.59
CA SER A 344 7.90 -45.97 4.55
C SER A 344 8.56 -46.10 5.93
N ARG A 345 8.03 -45.47 6.94
CA ARG A 345 8.41 -45.72 8.34
C ARG A 345 8.11 -47.21 8.59
N SER A 346 9.13 -48.05 8.59
CA SER A 346 9.02 -49.42 9.09
C SER A 346 8.68 -49.32 10.58
N HIS A 347 7.47 -49.69 10.93
CA HIS A 347 7.12 -50.00 12.32
C HIS A 347 7.91 -51.24 12.72
N GLY A 348 9.05 -51.04 13.34
CA GLY A 348 9.76 -52.09 14.06
C GLY A 348 8.92 -52.54 15.24
N THR A 349 8.21 -53.66 15.09
CA THR A 349 7.61 -54.38 16.18
C THR A 349 8.69 -54.89 17.08
N PRO A 350 8.71 -54.62 18.39
CA PRO A 350 9.65 -55.26 19.28
C PRO A 350 9.19 -56.73 19.40
N ARG A 351 10.04 -57.66 18.95
CA ARG A 351 9.91 -59.08 19.32
C ARG A 351 10.48 -59.24 20.74
N HIS A 352 9.65 -59.87 21.58
CA HIS A 352 10.01 -60.38 22.90
C HIS A 352 11.22 -61.33 22.88
#